data_c68e4cf46b3645c7d1fc324e1a778517
#
_entry.id   c68e4cf46b3645c7d1fc324e1a778517
#
_cell.length_a   1.000
_cell.length_b   1.000
_cell.length_c   1.000
_cell.angle_alpha   90.00
_cell.angle_beta   90.00
_cell.angle_gamma   90.00
#
_symmetry.space_group_name_H-M   'P 1'
#
loop_
_entity.id
_entity.type
_entity.pdbx_description
1 polymer ?
#
loop_
_entity_poly.entity_id
_entity_poly.type
_entity_poly.pdbx_seq_one_letter_code
_entity_poly.pdbx_strand_id
1 'polypeptide(L)'
;SLLNDTIRPSPSGELDGGTVSFSPEDFPMIERISCMDIRREQLEAFRSFSLEKDLWIADHRPFKFVKHPLVSAAMVLETFMEAARILYPHLQVRGVRQVRLMDMIQCPPGVPRPSRISCRRVGTGLREVWCEVSLATQEISPAGRLTDRFTPHCKGQVILDGKDGAGGYLGKGLPDFPVRLDELRTRPMDHKKVLKWYKDRSGLEGRYRVMEFLDGAGPGVVRGRTTYRETSDFANLRNARYQYSPYLFEALLQLVGFYIVAMDPSERRSMIPMEIGELRFLRKCRVGEQITLEARMRAQDDKGLAWDARGIDDQGRTIMQVYGLRMHWV
;
A
#
# COMPACT_ATOMS: atom_id res chain seq x y z
N SER A 1 -0.02 -27.30 -9.44
CA SER A 1 0.49 -27.53 -10.80
C SER A 1 -0.31 -26.70 -11.81
N LEU A 2 -0.34 -25.39 -11.65
CA LEU A 2 -1.12 -24.47 -12.53
C LEU A 2 -0.34 -23.22 -12.94
N LEU A 3 1.00 -23.26 -12.94
CA LEU A 3 1.79 -22.05 -13.17
C LEU A 3 2.90 -22.24 -14.22
N ASN A 4 2.63 -23.04 -15.24
CA ASN A 4 3.42 -23.04 -16.47
C ASN A 4 2.66 -22.32 -17.59
N ASP A 5 2.13 -21.13 -17.33
CA ASP A 5 1.65 -20.30 -18.41
C ASP A 5 2.87 -19.67 -19.09
N THR A 6 3.21 -20.25 -20.21
CA THR A 6 4.24 -19.76 -21.12
C THR A 6 3.93 -18.30 -21.49
N ILE A 7 4.86 -17.38 -21.27
CA ILE A 7 4.76 -16.02 -21.75
C ILE A 7 4.54 -16.07 -23.25
N ARG A 8 3.37 -15.65 -23.72
CA ARG A 8 3.12 -15.53 -25.16
C ARG A 8 3.81 -14.25 -25.66
N PRO A 9 4.60 -14.32 -26.73
CA PRO A 9 5.19 -13.13 -27.32
C PRO A 9 4.08 -12.20 -27.84
N SER A 10 4.33 -10.89 -27.70
CA SER A 10 3.56 -9.89 -28.45
C SER A 10 3.69 -10.17 -29.95
N PRO A 11 2.66 -9.93 -30.79
CA PRO A 11 2.70 -10.22 -32.23
C PRO A 11 3.83 -9.57 -33.02
N SER A 12 4.67 -8.76 -32.41
CA SER A 12 5.76 -8.00 -33.03
C SER A 12 7.15 -8.18 -32.40
N GLY A 13 7.36 -9.15 -31.50
CA GLY A 13 8.66 -9.32 -30.83
C GLY A 13 9.07 -10.78 -30.63
N GLU A 14 10.18 -11.20 -31.22
CA GLU A 14 10.87 -12.43 -30.85
C GLU A 14 11.35 -12.31 -29.39
N LEU A 15 10.92 -13.24 -28.53
CA LEU A 15 11.47 -13.41 -27.19
C LEU A 15 12.81 -14.15 -27.33
N ASP A 16 13.88 -13.50 -26.93
CA ASP A 16 15.11 -14.22 -26.60
C ASP A 16 14.78 -15.14 -25.40
N GLY A 17 14.98 -16.44 -25.58
CA GLY A 17 14.37 -17.56 -24.85
C GLY A 17 14.60 -17.68 -23.34
N GLY A 18 14.31 -16.66 -22.57
CA GLY A 18 14.30 -16.70 -21.11
C GLY A 18 12.90 -16.90 -20.56
N THR A 19 12.60 -18.07 -20.03
CA THR A 19 11.38 -18.32 -19.27
C THR A 19 11.47 -17.54 -17.95
N VAL A 20 10.66 -16.47 -17.79
CA VAL A 20 10.51 -15.82 -16.48
C VAL A 20 9.63 -16.72 -15.64
N SER A 21 10.23 -17.48 -14.73
CA SER A 21 9.50 -18.18 -13.70
C SER A 21 9.28 -17.23 -12.52
N PHE A 22 8.06 -17.03 -12.09
CA PHE A 22 7.76 -16.39 -10.82
C PHE A 22 6.94 -17.30 -9.94
N SER A 23 7.17 -17.24 -8.64
CA SER A 23 6.45 -18.02 -7.64
C SER A 23 5.32 -17.18 -7.08
N PRO A 24 4.13 -17.74 -6.87
CA PRO A 24 3.04 -17.04 -6.16
C PRO A 24 3.42 -16.59 -4.76
N GLU A 25 4.40 -17.24 -4.14
CA GLU A 25 4.91 -16.88 -2.82
C GLU A 25 5.74 -15.60 -2.87
N ASP A 26 6.49 -15.38 -3.95
CA ASP A 26 7.31 -14.19 -4.16
C ASP A 26 6.52 -13.00 -4.74
N PHE A 27 5.41 -13.28 -5.41
CA PHE A 27 4.55 -12.30 -6.07
C PHE A 27 3.07 -12.63 -5.82
N PRO A 28 2.61 -12.58 -4.56
CA PRO A 28 1.26 -13.01 -4.18
C PRO A 28 0.16 -12.14 -4.78
N MET A 29 0.49 -10.95 -5.27
CA MET A 29 -0.48 -10.03 -5.87
C MET A 29 -0.54 -10.11 -7.39
N ILE A 30 0.25 -10.96 -8.04
CA ILE A 30 0.22 -11.18 -9.50
C ILE A 30 -0.19 -12.62 -9.79
N GLU A 31 -1.29 -12.81 -10.54
CA GLU A 31 -1.75 -14.15 -10.91
C GLU A 31 -1.12 -14.66 -12.19
N ARG A 32 -0.97 -13.79 -13.17
CA ARG A 32 -0.34 -14.14 -14.45
C ARG A 32 0.24 -12.90 -15.13
N ILE A 33 1.23 -13.13 -15.96
CA ILE A 33 1.78 -12.15 -16.88
C ILE A 33 1.03 -12.34 -18.21
N SER A 34 0.40 -11.28 -18.70
CA SER A 34 -0.31 -11.30 -19.99
C SER A 34 0.61 -11.00 -21.15
N CYS A 35 1.56 -10.08 -20.95
CA CYS A 35 2.56 -9.68 -21.94
C CYS A 35 3.79 -9.13 -21.23
N MET A 36 4.98 -9.40 -21.75
CA MET A 36 6.22 -8.78 -21.32
C MET A 36 7.10 -8.51 -22.55
N ASP A 37 7.47 -7.24 -22.74
CA ASP A 37 8.39 -6.80 -23.77
C ASP A 37 9.65 -6.22 -23.09
N ILE A 38 10.71 -7.04 -23.06
CA ILE A 38 11.99 -6.67 -22.43
C ILE A 38 12.66 -5.51 -23.14
N ARG A 39 12.54 -5.44 -24.50
CA ARG A 39 13.17 -4.37 -25.29
C ARG A 39 12.52 -3.01 -25.03
N ARG A 40 11.20 -2.99 -24.87
CA ARG A 40 10.43 -1.79 -24.53
C ARG A 40 10.32 -1.55 -23.04
N GLU A 41 10.85 -2.48 -22.24
CA GLU A 41 10.83 -2.43 -20.79
C GLU A 41 9.41 -2.20 -20.23
N GLN A 42 8.49 -3.03 -20.70
CA GLN A 42 7.07 -2.97 -20.32
C GLN A 42 6.51 -4.36 -20.03
N LEU A 43 5.52 -4.39 -19.11
CA LEU A 43 4.84 -5.57 -18.64
C LEU A 43 3.34 -5.29 -18.54
N GLU A 44 2.55 -6.26 -18.97
CA GLU A 44 1.14 -6.34 -18.57
C GLU A 44 0.90 -7.61 -17.77
N ALA A 45 0.28 -7.44 -16.60
CA ALA A 45 -0.05 -8.52 -15.69
C ALA A 45 -1.54 -8.47 -15.34
N PHE A 46 -2.03 -9.54 -14.75
CA PHE A 46 -3.42 -9.71 -14.42
C PHE A 46 -3.59 -10.24 -12.99
N ARG A 47 -4.65 -9.76 -12.34
CA ARG A 47 -5.17 -10.29 -11.08
C ARG A 47 -6.68 -10.15 -11.04
N SER A 48 -7.36 -11.11 -10.45
CA SER A 48 -8.78 -11.01 -10.12
C SER A 48 -8.96 -10.96 -8.61
N PHE A 49 -9.38 -9.80 -8.08
CA PHE A 49 -9.71 -9.68 -6.67
C PHE A 49 -11.08 -10.28 -6.39
N SER A 50 -11.21 -11.09 -5.33
CA SER A 50 -12.50 -11.58 -4.85
C SER A 50 -12.47 -11.90 -3.37
N LEU A 51 -13.63 -11.84 -2.70
CA LEU A 51 -13.72 -12.17 -1.27
C LEU A 51 -13.43 -13.64 -0.98
N GLU A 52 -13.73 -14.51 -1.93
CA GLU A 52 -13.55 -15.96 -1.81
C GLU A 52 -12.08 -16.36 -1.86
N LYS A 53 -11.30 -15.62 -2.65
CA LYS A 53 -9.87 -15.87 -2.84
C LYS A 53 -9.01 -15.04 -1.92
N ASP A 54 -9.35 -13.76 -1.76
CA ASP A 54 -8.57 -12.77 -1.04
C ASP A 54 -9.24 -12.48 0.33
N LEU A 55 -9.14 -13.44 1.26
CA LEU A 55 -9.81 -13.35 2.57
C LEU A 55 -9.48 -12.07 3.33
N TRP A 56 -8.30 -11.48 3.09
CA TRP A 56 -7.91 -10.20 3.68
C TRP A 56 -8.80 -9.03 3.25
N ILE A 57 -9.45 -9.09 2.08
CA ILE A 57 -10.36 -8.03 1.63
C ILE A 57 -11.58 -7.96 2.56
N ALA A 58 -12.08 -9.10 3.05
CA ALA A 58 -13.24 -9.14 3.94
C ALA A 58 -13.02 -8.32 5.22
N ASP A 59 -11.78 -8.29 5.73
CA ASP A 59 -11.40 -7.54 6.93
C ASP A 59 -11.23 -6.02 6.67
N HIS A 60 -11.22 -5.60 5.39
CA HIS A 60 -10.97 -4.20 5.01
C HIS A 60 -12.25 -3.46 4.59
N ARG A 61 -12.99 -3.02 5.58
CA ARG A 61 -14.10 -2.05 5.43
C ARG A 61 -13.78 -0.80 6.26
N PRO A 62 -12.96 0.11 5.73
CA PRO A 62 -12.47 1.25 6.53
C PRO A 62 -13.58 2.15 7.07
N PHE A 63 -14.76 2.15 6.41
CA PHE A 63 -15.89 2.97 6.78
C PHE A 63 -17.16 2.12 6.90
N LYS A 64 -17.98 2.39 7.93
CA LYS A 64 -19.24 1.68 8.13
C LYS A 64 -20.28 1.94 7.03
N PHE A 65 -20.19 3.08 6.35
CA PHE A 65 -21.10 3.44 5.25
C PHE A 65 -20.75 2.75 3.91
N VAL A 66 -19.56 2.18 3.79
CA VAL A 66 -19.17 1.45 2.55
C VAL A 66 -19.91 0.12 2.52
N LYS A 67 -20.65 -0.10 1.44
CA LYS A 67 -21.50 -1.29 1.26
C LYS A 67 -20.68 -2.59 1.21
N HIS A 68 -19.57 -2.56 0.48
CA HIS A 68 -18.74 -3.73 0.22
C HIS A 68 -17.30 -3.51 0.70
N PRO A 69 -16.59 -4.57 1.12
CA PRO A 69 -15.17 -4.48 1.42
C PRO A 69 -14.36 -3.95 0.24
N LEU A 70 -13.21 -3.34 0.55
CA LEU A 70 -12.35 -2.66 -0.42
C LEU A 70 -10.99 -3.33 -0.51
N VAL A 71 -10.40 -3.33 -1.69
CA VAL A 71 -8.96 -3.56 -1.83
C VAL A 71 -8.23 -2.39 -1.16
N SER A 72 -7.35 -2.68 -0.20
CA SER A 72 -6.63 -1.63 0.54
C SER A 72 -5.55 -0.97 -0.31
N ALA A 73 -5.29 0.32 -0.04
CA ALA A 73 -4.21 1.05 -0.68
C ALA A 73 -2.85 0.35 -0.45
N ALA A 74 -2.64 -0.23 0.73
CA ALA A 74 -1.42 -0.96 1.04
C ALA A 74 -1.18 -2.15 0.08
N MET A 75 -2.23 -2.91 -0.25
CA MET A 75 -2.12 -4.05 -1.16
C MET A 75 -2.08 -3.64 -2.63
N VAL A 76 -2.65 -2.49 -2.99
CA VAL A 76 -2.46 -1.89 -4.33
C VAL A 76 -1.00 -1.50 -4.53
N LEU A 77 -0.36 -0.88 -3.54
CA LEU A 77 1.07 -0.55 -3.63
C LEU A 77 1.94 -1.80 -3.73
N GLU A 78 1.62 -2.87 -2.99
CA GLU A 78 2.32 -4.15 -3.13
C GLU A 78 2.19 -4.70 -4.55
N THR A 79 0.99 -4.65 -5.15
CA THR A 79 0.77 -5.05 -6.55
C THR A 79 1.67 -4.27 -7.52
N PHE A 80 1.84 -2.96 -7.30
CA PHE A 80 2.73 -2.12 -8.10
C PHE A 80 4.19 -2.54 -7.99
N MET A 81 4.63 -2.78 -6.76
CA MET A 81 6.01 -3.17 -6.48
C MET A 81 6.34 -4.55 -7.05
N GLU A 82 5.41 -5.49 -6.96
CA GLU A 82 5.56 -6.81 -7.57
C GLU A 82 5.69 -6.73 -9.09
N ALA A 83 4.82 -5.98 -9.77
CA ALA A 83 4.89 -5.78 -11.22
C ALA A 83 6.24 -5.20 -11.67
N ALA A 84 6.74 -4.19 -10.95
CA ALA A 84 8.03 -3.60 -11.23
C ALA A 84 9.21 -4.58 -10.96
N ARG A 85 9.11 -5.39 -9.90
CA ARG A 85 10.11 -6.43 -9.57
C ARG A 85 10.15 -7.56 -10.59
N ILE A 86 9.02 -7.93 -11.16
CA ILE A 86 8.98 -8.92 -12.26
C ILE A 86 9.69 -8.37 -13.48
N LEU A 87 9.48 -7.09 -13.82
CA LEU A 87 10.16 -6.46 -14.95
C LEU A 87 11.68 -6.29 -14.72
N TYR A 88 12.10 -6.06 -13.45
CA TYR A 88 13.50 -5.89 -13.06
C TYR A 88 13.88 -6.83 -11.89
N PRO A 89 14.02 -8.14 -12.15
CA PRO A 89 14.21 -9.13 -11.06
C PRO A 89 15.54 -8.98 -10.31
N HIS A 90 16.52 -8.30 -10.88
CA HIS A 90 17.83 -8.05 -10.27
C HIS A 90 17.88 -6.78 -9.40
N LEU A 91 16.87 -5.91 -9.49
CA LEU A 91 16.78 -4.69 -8.67
C LEU A 91 15.93 -4.94 -7.42
N GLN A 92 16.07 -4.10 -6.42
CA GLN A 92 15.25 -4.08 -5.21
C GLN A 92 14.31 -2.87 -5.22
N VAL A 93 13.10 -3.07 -4.74
CA VAL A 93 12.16 -1.96 -4.56
C VAL A 93 12.60 -1.11 -3.37
N ARG A 94 12.59 0.22 -3.53
CA ARG A 94 12.93 1.19 -2.49
C ARG A 94 11.75 2.05 -2.07
N GLY A 95 10.70 2.06 -2.84
CA GLY A 95 9.51 2.83 -2.53
C GLY A 95 8.63 3.08 -3.74
N VAL A 96 7.69 3.98 -3.55
CA VAL A 96 6.82 4.49 -4.61
C VAL A 96 6.74 6.01 -4.53
N ARG A 97 6.38 6.67 -5.63
CA ARG A 97 6.18 8.11 -5.68
C ARG A 97 5.07 8.48 -6.64
N GLN A 98 4.54 9.71 -6.49
CA GLN A 98 3.51 10.26 -7.36
C GLN A 98 2.31 9.32 -7.53
N VAL A 99 1.93 8.66 -6.43
CA VAL A 99 0.79 7.75 -6.43
C VAL A 99 -0.50 8.56 -6.38
N ARG A 100 -1.46 8.19 -7.22
CA ARG A 100 -2.83 8.69 -7.21
C ARG A 100 -3.80 7.53 -7.08
N LEU A 101 -4.67 7.61 -6.08
CA LEU A 101 -5.75 6.68 -5.82
C LEU A 101 -7.04 7.37 -6.28
N MET A 102 -7.50 7.03 -7.49
CA MET A 102 -8.57 7.77 -8.18
C MET A 102 -9.96 7.25 -7.82
N ASP A 103 -10.08 5.96 -7.54
CA ASP A 103 -11.35 5.33 -7.19
C ASP A 103 -11.11 4.08 -6.34
N MET A 104 -12.10 3.73 -5.50
CA MET A 104 -12.05 2.57 -4.62
C MET A 104 -12.41 1.28 -5.38
N ILE A 105 -11.66 0.22 -5.18
CA ILE A 105 -11.97 -1.11 -5.72
C ILE A 105 -12.85 -1.84 -4.72
N GLN A 106 -14.16 -1.80 -4.92
CA GLN A 106 -15.12 -2.54 -4.12
C GLN A 106 -15.21 -3.99 -4.58
N CYS A 107 -15.29 -4.92 -3.61
CA CYS A 107 -15.41 -6.35 -3.87
C CYS A 107 -16.73 -6.88 -3.28
N PRO A 108 -17.83 -6.87 -4.05
CA PRO A 108 -19.07 -7.50 -3.63
C PRO A 108 -18.92 -9.03 -3.53
N PRO A 109 -19.64 -9.71 -2.61
CA PRO A 109 -19.66 -11.16 -2.53
C PRO A 109 -20.06 -11.81 -3.86
N GLY A 110 -19.33 -12.85 -4.26
CA GLY A 110 -19.62 -13.60 -5.50
C GLY A 110 -19.30 -12.85 -6.80
N VAL A 111 -18.70 -11.65 -6.71
CA VAL A 111 -18.40 -10.82 -7.90
C VAL A 111 -16.89 -10.57 -7.97
N PRO A 112 -16.14 -11.37 -8.72
CA PRO A 112 -14.73 -11.13 -8.97
C PRO A 112 -14.48 -9.78 -9.65
N ARG A 113 -13.36 -9.16 -9.35
CA ARG A 113 -12.91 -7.90 -9.94
C ARG A 113 -11.66 -8.13 -10.77
N PRO A 114 -11.79 -8.57 -12.04
CA PRO A 114 -10.67 -8.75 -12.93
C PRO A 114 -9.94 -7.43 -13.14
N SER A 115 -8.64 -7.44 -12.96
CA SER A 115 -7.81 -6.25 -12.95
C SER A 115 -6.62 -6.42 -13.87
N ARG A 116 -6.33 -5.38 -14.65
CA ARG A 116 -5.14 -5.26 -15.48
C ARG A 116 -4.13 -4.36 -14.77
N ILE A 117 -2.91 -4.82 -14.73
CA ILE A 117 -1.77 -4.10 -14.17
C ILE A 117 -0.80 -3.83 -15.32
N SER A 118 -0.53 -2.57 -15.62
CA SER A 118 0.42 -2.17 -16.64
C SER A 118 1.64 -1.55 -15.95
N CYS A 119 2.83 -1.99 -16.33
CA CYS A 119 4.10 -1.50 -15.80
C CYS A 119 5.05 -1.17 -16.95
N ARG A 120 5.70 0.00 -16.91
CA ARG A 120 6.71 0.39 -17.91
C ARG A 120 7.77 1.27 -17.28
N ARG A 121 9.01 1.18 -17.79
CA ARG A 121 10.05 2.13 -17.42
C ARG A 121 9.70 3.54 -17.91
N VAL A 122 9.89 4.54 -17.06
CA VAL A 122 9.68 5.95 -17.40
C VAL A 122 10.90 6.82 -17.15
N GLY A 123 11.91 6.31 -16.45
CA GLY A 123 13.14 7.06 -16.23
C GLY A 123 14.17 6.29 -15.43
N THR A 124 15.34 6.90 -15.34
CA THR A 124 16.46 6.42 -14.53
C THR A 124 17.10 7.59 -13.79
N GLY A 125 17.52 7.36 -12.54
CA GLY A 125 18.43 8.21 -11.81
C GLY A 125 19.86 7.67 -11.85
N LEU A 126 20.75 8.21 -11.03
CA LEU A 126 22.14 7.73 -10.93
C LEU A 126 22.24 6.24 -10.59
N ARG A 127 21.33 5.72 -9.77
CA ARG A 127 21.27 4.30 -9.34
C ARG A 127 19.85 3.75 -9.33
N GLU A 128 18.86 4.56 -9.63
CA GLU A 128 17.45 4.20 -9.56
C GLU A 128 16.87 3.99 -10.96
N VAL A 129 15.95 3.04 -11.05
CA VAL A 129 15.05 2.86 -12.18
C VAL A 129 13.65 3.20 -11.70
N TRP A 130 12.90 3.94 -12.50
CA TRP A 130 11.52 4.31 -12.19
C TRP A 130 10.55 3.65 -13.16
N CYS A 131 9.61 2.90 -12.62
CA CYS A 131 8.56 2.25 -13.39
C CYS A 131 7.21 2.89 -13.08
N GLU A 132 6.54 3.42 -14.10
CA GLU A 132 5.13 3.79 -13.98
C GLU A 132 4.28 2.53 -13.95
N VAL A 133 3.41 2.44 -12.96
CA VAL A 133 2.48 1.33 -12.81
C VAL A 133 1.07 1.88 -12.68
N SER A 134 0.12 1.20 -13.32
CA SER A 134 -1.31 1.50 -13.19
C SER A 134 -2.11 0.23 -13.00
N LEU A 135 -3.24 0.36 -12.28
CA LEU A 135 -4.19 -0.71 -12.05
C LEU A 135 -5.58 -0.24 -12.48
N ALA A 136 -6.24 -1.03 -13.32
CA ALA A 136 -7.60 -0.79 -13.77
C ALA A 136 -8.43 -2.07 -13.63
N THR A 137 -9.67 -1.98 -13.17
CA THR A 137 -10.59 -3.13 -13.11
C THR A 137 -11.52 -3.16 -14.30
N GLN A 138 -11.84 -4.35 -14.76
CA GLN A 138 -12.82 -4.56 -15.80
C GLN A 138 -14.21 -4.12 -15.34
N GLU A 139 -14.92 -3.38 -16.17
CA GLU A 139 -16.25 -2.89 -15.84
C GLU A 139 -17.27 -4.03 -15.87
N ILE A 140 -18.23 -3.96 -14.95
CA ILE A 140 -19.38 -4.87 -14.89
C ILE A 140 -20.60 -4.08 -15.37
N SER A 141 -21.26 -4.62 -16.39
CA SER A 141 -22.52 -4.04 -16.91
C SER A 141 -23.63 -4.12 -15.85
N PRO A 142 -24.70 -3.33 -15.97
CA PRO A 142 -25.86 -3.42 -15.08
C PRO A 142 -26.49 -4.82 -15.03
N ALA A 143 -26.30 -5.64 -16.08
CA ALA A 143 -26.73 -7.03 -16.14
C ALA A 143 -25.76 -8.01 -15.48
N GLY A 144 -24.71 -7.53 -14.77
CA GLY A 144 -23.73 -8.35 -14.07
C GLY A 144 -22.69 -9.02 -14.99
N ARG A 145 -22.57 -8.63 -16.25
CA ARG A 145 -21.61 -9.18 -17.20
C ARG A 145 -20.36 -8.31 -17.29
N LEU A 146 -19.19 -8.94 -17.40
CA LEU A 146 -17.95 -8.24 -17.71
C LEU A 146 -18.02 -7.61 -19.11
N THR A 147 -17.55 -6.37 -19.22
CA THR A 147 -17.43 -5.64 -20.49
C THR A 147 -15.96 -5.60 -20.92
N ASP A 148 -15.68 -5.15 -22.15
CA ASP A 148 -14.30 -4.94 -22.61
C ASP A 148 -13.66 -3.64 -22.10
N ARG A 149 -14.38 -2.87 -21.27
CA ARG A 149 -13.92 -1.61 -20.72
C ARG A 149 -13.24 -1.83 -19.37
N PHE A 150 -12.25 -0.98 -19.11
CA PHE A 150 -11.51 -0.95 -17.84
C PHE A 150 -11.58 0.43 -17.21
N THR A 151 -11.95 0.48 -15.95
CA THR A 151 -11.93 1.70 -15.13
C THR A 151 -10.60 1.81 -14.41
N PRO A 152 -9.83 2.89 -14.61
CA PRO A 152 -8.58 3.10 -13.88
C PRO A 152 -8.88 3.45 -12.42
N HIS A 153 -8.18 2.78 -11.50
CA HIS A 153 -8.32 3.02 -10.06
C HIS A 153 -7.10 3.69 -9.45
N CYS A 154 -5.91 3.31 -9.88
CA CYS A 154 -4.68 3.77 -9.29
C CYS A 154 -3.58 3.88 -10.32
N LYS A 155 -2.65 4.83 -10.10
CA LYS A 155 -1.39 4.93 -10.83
C LYS A 155 -0.30 5.52 -9.96
N GLY A 156 0.95 5.21 -10.26
CA GLY A 156 2.10 5.74 -9.54
C GLY A 156 3.40 5.28 -10.16
N GLN A 157 4.50 5.62 -9.54
CA GLN A 157 5.83 5.18 -9.96
C GLN A 157 6.48 4.37 -8.85
N VAL A 158 7.03 3.21 -9.21
CA VAL A 158 7.86 2.37 -8.34
C VAL A 158 9.32 2.75 -8.52
N ILE A 159 10.04 2.83 -7.43
CA ILE A 159 11.45 3.15 -7.36
C ILE A 159 12.22 1.87 -7.08
N LEU A 160 13.11 1.51 -7.99
CA LEU A 160 13.97 0.33 -7.93
C LEU A 160 15.44 0.76 -7.87
N ASP A 161 16.28 0.01 -7.17
CA ASP A 161 17.72 0.27 -7.05
C ASP A 161 18.52 -1.05 -7.09
N GLY A 162 19.79 -0.99 -7.43
CA GLY A 162 20.68 -2.16 -7.44
C GLY A 162 20.89 -2.79 -6.07
N LYS A 163 21.26 -4.07 -6.04
CA LYS A 163 21.40 -4.88 -4.81
C LYS A 163 22.42 -4.37 -3.80
N ASP A 164 23.41 -3.61 -4.23
CA ASP A 164 24.56 -3.22 -3.39
C ASP A 164 24.30 -2.00 -2.50
N GLY A 165 23.05 -1.76 -2.16
CA GLY A 165 22.62 -0.71 -1.23
C GLY A 165 23.01 -0.94 0.23
N ALA A 166 24.22 -1.49 0.49
CA ALA A 166 24.92 -1.35 1.78
C ALA A 166 25.44 0.10 1.98
N GLY A 167 25.46 0.90 0.91
CA GLY A 167 25.63 2.34 1.01
C GLY A 167 24.26 2.96 1.25
N GLY A 168 24.05 3.49 2.44
CA GLY A 168 22.84 4.18 2.82
C GLY A 168 22.33 5.06 1.70
N TYR A 169 21.04 5.08 1.53
CA TYR A 169 20.32 5.96 0.64
C TYR A 169 20.89 7.39 0.71
N LEU A 170 21.68 7.74 -0.31
CA LEU A 170 22.23 9.11 -0.50
C LEU A 170 21.23 10.01 -1.26
N GLY A 171 19.96 9.67 -1.26
CA GLY A 171 18.93 10.65 -1.53
C GLY A 171 19.05 11.72 -0.44
N LYS A 172 18.94 13.00 -0.79
CA LYS A 172 18.81 14.08 0.22
C LYS A 172 17.86 13.57 1.27
N GLY A 173 18.35 13.39 2.50
CA GLY A 173 17.57 12.84 3.58
C GLY A 173 16.24 13.58 3.62
N LEU A 174 15.19 12.82 3.57
CA LEU A 174 13.86 13.39 3.65
C LEU A 174 13.82 14.13 4.99
N PRO A 175 13.28 15.35 5.08
CA PRO A 175 13.39 16.18 6.28
C PRO A 175 12.94 15.39 7.50
N ASP A 176 13.74 15.33 8.52
CA ASP A 176 13.36 14.71 9.79
C ASP A 176 12.23 15.52 10.43
N PHE A 177 11.20 14.85 10.94
CA PHE A 177 10.06 15.51 11.57
C PHE A 177 9.61 14.75 12.84
N PRO A 178 10.49 14.60 13.84
CA PRO A 178 10.12 13.89 15.05
C PRO A 178 8.90 14.52 15.70
N VAL A 179 8.01 13.70 16.24
CA VAL A 179 6.91 14.13 17.09
C VAL A 179 7.35 13.98 18.54
N ARG A 180 7.46 15.10 19.25
CA ARG A 180 7.86 15.11 20.64
C ARG A 180 6.65 14.87 21.55
N LEU A 181 6.86 14.23 22.67
CA LEU A 181 5.78 13.94 23.62
C LEU A 181 5.14 15.22 24.20
N ASP A 182 5.91 16.29 24.34
CA ASP A 182 5.42 17.58 24.81
C ASP A 182 4.58 18.36 23.78
N GLU A 183 4.51 17.91 22.53
CA GLU A 183 3.59 18.43 21.51
C GLU A 183 2.19 17.83 21.64
N LEU A 184 2.05 16.68 22.30
CA LEU A 184 0.77 15.97 22.45
C LEU A 184 -0.12 16.66 23.49
N ARG A 185 -1.39 16.82 23.20
CA ARG A 185 -2.39 17.51 24.05
C ARG A 185 -3.52 16.61 24.49
N THR A 186 -3.80 15.54 23.72
CA THR A 186 -4.88 14.60 24.06
C THR A 186 -4.38 13.53 25.03
N ARG A 187 -5.31 12.90 25.73
CA ARG A 187 -5.01 11.74 26.57
C ARG A 187 -4.63 10.54 25.72
N PRO A 188 -3.69 9.71 26.15
CA PRO A 188 -3.35 8.49 25.45
C PRO A 188 -4.52 7.50 25.43
N MET A 189 -4.55 6.68 24.38
CA MET A 189 -5.48 5.56 24.28
C MET A 189 -4.68 4.26 24.42
N ASP A 190 -5.01 3.50 25.45
CA ASP A 190 -4.51 2.15 25.63
C ASP A 190 -5.15 1.18 24.62
N HIS A 191 -4.65 -0.04 24.59
CA HIS A 191 -5.12 -1.07 23.66
C HIS A 191 -6.64 -1.28 23.74
N LYS A 192 -7.23 -1.27 24.93
CA LYS A 192 -8.67 -1.44 25.12
C LYS A 192 -9.48 -0.32 24.47
N LYS A 193 -9.04 0.93 24.62
CA LYS A 193 -9.67 2.09 23.99
C LYS A 193 -9.52 2.09 22.48
N VAL A 194 -8.34 1.68 21.96
CA VAL A 194 -8.10 1.51 20.53
C VAL A 194 -9.03 0.45 19.96
N LEU A 195 -9.17 -0.71 20.59
CA LEU A 195 -10.10 -1.76 20.16
C LEU A 195 -11.57 -1.28 20.21
N LYS A 196 -11.94 -0.50 21.23
CA LYS A 196 -13.27 0.11 21.28
C LYS A 196 -13.50 1.07 20.12
N TRP A 197 -12.50 1.87 19.76
CA TRP A 197 -12.59 2.76 18.60
C TRP A 197 -12.84 1.98 17.31
N TYR A 198 -12.08 0.90 17.05
CA TYR A 198 -12.33 0.05 15.88
C TYR A 198 -13.77 -0.44 15.84
N LYS A 199 -14.29 -0.93 16.96
CA LYS A 199 -15.66 -1.42 17.05
C LYS A 199 -16.71 -0.33 16.80
N ASP A 200 -16.51 0.85 17.35
CA ASP A 200 -17.52 1.91 17.36
C ASP A 200 -17.48 2.77 16.09
N ARG A 201 -16.29 3.01 15.51
CA ARG A 201 -16.07 4.00 14.46
C ARG A 201 -15.60 3.43 13.14
N SER A 202 -14.93 2.30 13.14
CA SER A 202 -14.37 1.68 11.96
C SER A 202 -15.12 0.40 11.60
N GLY A 203 -15.06 -0.01 10.35
CA GLY A 203 -15.45 -1.33 9.88
C GLY A 203 -14.25 -2.25 9.66
N LEU A 204 -13.04 -1.83 10.08
CA LEU A 204 -11.84 -2.66 9.98
C LEU A 204 -11.87 -3.80 10.97
N GLU A 205 -11.54 -5.00 10.52
CA GLU A 205 -11.54 -6.21 11.33
C GLU A 205 -10.21 -6.97 11.19
N GLY A 206 -10.02 -7.97 12.02
CA GLY A 206 -8.95 -8.94 11.95
C GLY A 206 -7.57 -8.36 11.64
N ARG A 207 -7.08 -8.64 10.43
CA ARG A 207 -5.76 -8.24 9.93
C ARG A 207 -5.54 -6.75 9.87
N TYR A 208 -6.61 -5.99 9.67
CA TYR A 208 -6.56 -4.53 9.51
C TYR A 208 -6.73 -3.75 10.82
N ARG A 209 -6.84 -4.40 11.98
CA ARG A 209 -6.74 -3.73 13.29
C ARG A 209 -5.26 -3.68 13.70
N VAL A 210 -4.53 -2.76 13.09
CA VAL A 210 -3.06 -2.72 13.19
C VAL A 210 -2.54 -1.76 14.26
N MET A 211 -3.33 -0.77 14.69
CA MET A 211 -2.97 0.11 15.81
C MET A 211 -3.20 -0.57 17.15
N GLU A 212 -2.26 -0.41 18.09
CA GLU A 212 -2.38 -0.96 19.45
C GLU A 212 -2.50 0.12 20.52
N PHE A 213 -1.75 1.22 20.34
CA PHE A 213 -1.73 2.33 21.28
C PHE A 213 -1.69 3.65 20.54
N LEU A 214 -2.35 4.66 21.09
CA LEU A 214 -2.18 6.04 20.69
C LEU A 214 -1.52 6.77 21.87
N ASP A 215 -0.32 7.29 21.67
CA ASP A 215 0.37 8.09 22.70
C ASP A 215 -0.33 9.44 22.88
N GLY A 216 -0.92 9.96 21.81
CA GLY A 216 -1.75 11.16 21.80
C GLY A 216 -1.68 11.90 20.48
N ALA A 217 -2.40 13.01 20.41
CA ALA A 217 -2.40 13.97 19.32
C ALA A 217 -2.25 15.39 19.87
N GLY A 218 -1.76 16.30 19.03
CA GLY A 218 -1.68 17.74 19.28
C GLY A 218 -1.90 18.49 17.98
N PRO A 219 -1.85 19.84 17.96
CA PRO A 219 -2.07 20.61 16.75
C PRO A 219 -1.15 20.17 15.61
N GLY A 220 -1.69 19.46 14.62
CA GLY A 220 -0.96 18.98 13.46
C GLY A 220 0.04 17.84 13.73
N VAL A 221 -0.05 17.15 14.86
CA VAL A 221 0.82 16.01 15.17
C VAL A 221 0.05 14.88 15.81
N VAL A 222 0.49 13.65 15.55
CA VAL A 222 -0.05 12.45 16.19
C VAL A 222 1.04 11.40 16.32
N ARG A 223 0.99 10.64 17.42
CA ARG A 223 1.93 9.56 17.71
C ARG A 223 1.19 8.35 18.27
N GLY A 224 1.61 7.18 17.84
CA GLY A 224 1.06 5.91 18.31
C GLY A 224 2.07 4.77 18.18
N ARG A 225 1.63 3.56 18.51
CA ARG A 225 2.50 2.38 18.51
C ARG A 225 1.76 1.15 18.02
N THR A 226 2.52 0.26 17.41
CA THR A 226 2.07 -1.05 16.98
C THR A 226 3.17 -2.09 17.15
N THR A 227 2.79 -3.36 17.23
CA THR A 227 3.71 -4.49 17.12
C THR A 227 3.58 -5.08 15.73
N TYR A 228 4.70 -5.21 15.00
CA TYR A 228 4.67 -5.79 13.67
C TYR A 228 4.27 -7.26 13.71
N ARG A 229 3.29 -7.64 12.92
CA ARG A 229 2.78 -9.00 12.78
C ARG A 229 3.20 -9.62 11.45
N GLU A 230 3.05 -10.93 11.33
CA GLU A 230 3.37 -11.67 10.11
C GLU A 230 2.52 -11.18 8.93
N THR A 231 3.19 -10.79 7.84
CA THR A 231 2.51 -10.25 6.65
C THR A 231 1.91 -11.32 5.76
N SER A 232 2.33 -12.58 5.89
CA SER A 232 1.71 -13.70 5.16
C SER A 232 0.21 -13.81 5.39
N ASP A 233 -0.29 -13.25 6.51
CA ASP A 233 -1.71 -13.17 6.81
C ASP A 233 -2.50 -12.32 5.79
N PHE A 234 -1.84 -11.39 5.07
CA PHE A 234 -2.45 -10.58 4.03
C PHE A 234 -2.57 -11.30 2.67
N ALA A 235 -1.89 -12.41 2.49
CA ALA A 235 -2.13 -13.29 1.36
C ALA A 235 -2.56 -14.65 1.88
N ASN A 236 -3.43 -15.34 1.20
CA ASN A 236 -3.85 -16.68 1.59
C ASN A 236 -2.76 -17.74 1.29
N LEU A 237 -1.50 -17.34 1.32
CA LEU A 237 -0.32 -18.13 1.03
C LEU A 237 0.61 -18.11 2.23
N ARG A 238 0.87 -19.28 2.80
CA ARG A 238 1.62 -19.46 4.04
C ARG A 238 3.02 -18.81 4.03
N ASN A 239 3.69 -18.74 2.90
CA ASN A 239 5.05 -18.21 2.77
C ASN A 239 5.12 -16.98 1.88
N ALA A 240 4.03 -16.21 1.78
CA ALA A 240 4.00 -15.01 0.96
C ALA A 240 5.10 -14.01 1.38
N ARG A 241 5.83 -13.53 0.40
CA ARG A 241 6.92 -12.56 0.58
C ARG A 241 6.57 -11.26 -0.11
N TYR A 242 6.19 -10.28 0.69
CA TYR A 242 5.91 -8.95 0.17
C TYR A 242 7.18 -8.15 -0.14
N GLN A 243 7.09 -7.23 -1.09
CA GLN A 243 8.20 -6.36 -1.47
C GLN A 243 8.48 -5.31 -0.38
N TYR A 244 7.46 -4.89 0.36
CA TYR A 244 7.58 -3.97 1.48
C TYR A 244 6.77 -4.47 2.69
N SER A 245 6.41 -3.60 3.62
CA SER A 245 5.59 -3.92 4.78
C SER A 245 4.19 -3.28 4.64
N PRO A 246 3.20 -3.95 3.99
CA PRO A 246 1.83 -3.41 3.87
C PRO A 246 1.21 -3.11 5.22
N TYR A 247 1.47 -3.95 6.21
CA TYR A 247 1.03 -3.76 7.59
C TYR A 247 1.48 -2.40 8.18
N LEU A 248 2.74 -2.03 7.97
CA LEU A 248 3.27 -0.78 8.50
C LEU A 248 2.68 0.43 7.78
N PHE A 249 2.53 0.36 6.45
CA PHE A 249 1.89 1.45 5.71
C PHE A 249 0.41 1.61 6.12
N GLU A 250 -0.30 0.51 6.30
CA GLU A 250 -1.68 0.54 6.82
C GLU A 250 -1.74 1.18 8.22
N ALA A 251 -0.79 0.87 9.10
CA ALA A 251 -0.71 1.48 10.42
C ALA A 251 -0.49 3.01 10.35
N LEU A 252 0.30 3.50 9.40
CA LEU A 252 0.48 4.94 9.18
C LEU A 252 -0.80 5.61 8.68
N LEU A 253 -1.55 4.96 7.79
CA LEU A 253 -2.86 5.46 7.34
C LEU A 253 -3.85 5.55 8.50
N GLN A 254 -3.90 4.53 9.33
CA GLN A 254 -4.80 4.49 10.48
C GLN A 254 -4.41 5.48 11.56
N LEU A 255 -3.11 5.71 11.80
CA LEU A 255 -2.62 6.73 12.73
C LEU A 255 -3.21 8.10 12.40
N VAL A 256 -3.22 8.47 11.12
CA VAL A 256 -3.81 9.74 10.65
C VAL A 256 -5.33 9.76 10.91
N GLY A 257 -6.01 8.63 10.75
CA GLY A 257 -7.43 8.51 11.12
C GLY A 257 -7.69 8.71 12.61
N PHE A 258 -6.80 8.17 13.47
CA PHE A 258 -6.87 8.37 14.93
C PHE A 258 -6.65 9.83 15.35
N TYR A 259 -5.85 10.61 14.61
CA TYR A 259 -5.67 12.04 14.86
C TYR A 259 -7.01 12.76 14.93
N ILE A 260 -7.88 12.55 13.95
CA ILE A 260 -9.16 13.25 13.85
C ILE A 260 -10.00 13.02 15.09
N VAL A 261 -10.18 11.75 15.47
CA VAL A 261 -11.02 11.40 16.62
C VAL A 261 -10.40 11.82 17.95
N ALA A 262 -9.07 11.85 18.04
CA ALA A 262 -8.37 12.31 19.23
C ALA A 262 -8.51 13.82 19.42
N MET A 263 -8.46 14.60 18.33
CA MET A 263 -8.55 16.06 18.35
C MET A 263 -9.99 16.55 18.42
N ASP A 264 -10.91 15.87 17.73
CA ASP A 264 -12.35 16.18 17.76
C ASP A 264 -13.19 14.88 17.83
N PRO A 265 -13.55 14.44 19.04
CA PRO A 265 -14.38 13.25 19.21
C PRO A 265 -15.79 13.38 18.61
N SER A 266 -16.25 14.58 18.28
CA SER A 266 -17.56 14.85 17.66
C SER A 266 -17.51 14.74 16.13
N GLU A 267 -16.33 14.79 15.51
CA GLU A 267 -16.18 14.66 14.05
C GLU A 267 -16.70 13.30 13.57
N ARG A 268 -17.53 13.32 12.55
CA ARG A 268 -18.17 12.12 11.98
C ARG A 268 -17.64 11.75 10.60
N ARG A 269 -17.01 12.70 9.91
CA ARG A 269 -16.41 12.44 8.61
C ARG A 269 -15.23 11.50 8.77
N SER A 270 -14.99 10.75 7.76
CA SER A 270 -13.81 9.89 7.62
C SER A 270 -12.89 10.45 6.55
N MET A 271 -11.70 9.88 6.42
CA MET A 271 -10.76 10.26 5.36
C MET A 271 -10.29 9.04 4.58
N ILE A 272 -10.09 9.24 3.28
CA ILE A 272 -9.48 8.25 2.40
C ILE A 272 -8.15 8.78 1.83
N PRO A 273 -7.15 7.93 1.62
CA PRO A 273 -5.94 8.31 0.93
C PRO A 273 -6.23 8.55 -0.56
N MET A 274 -5.80 9.69 -1.09
CA MET A 274 -5.96 10.07 -2.50
C MET A 274 -4.64 10.18 -3.22
N GLU A 275 -3.61 10.68 -2.53
CA GLU A 275 -2.30 10.87 -3.14
C GLU A 275 -1.20 10.53 -2.14
N ILE A 276 -0.10 9.98 -2.67
CA ILE A 276 1.15 9.79 -1.94
C ILE A 276 2.24 10.45 -2.78
N GLY A 277 2.84 11.50 -2.25
CA GLY A 277 3.95 12.18 -2.91
C GLY A 277 5.13 11.24 -3.07
N GLU A 278 5.58 10.66 -1.97
CA GLU A 278 6.64 9.66 -1.94
C GLU A 278 6.51 8.78 -0.69
N LEU A 279 6.70 7.49 -0.86
CA LEU A 279 6.87 6.50 0.21
C LEU A 279 8.23 5.83 0.01
N ARG A 280 9.03 5.80 1.06
CA ARG A 280 10.32 5.10 1.12
C ARG A 280 10.32 4.10 2.26
N PHE A 281 10.87 2.92 2.00
CA PHE A 281 11.16 1.96 3.06
C PHE A 281 12.67 1.69 3.09
N LEU A 282 13.21 1.74 4.31
CA LEU A 282 14.64 1.70 4.55
C LEU A 282 15.09 0.31 4.98
N ARG A 283 14.20 -0.45 5.61
CA ARG A 283 14.41 -1.85 5.96
C ARG A 283 13.09 -2.60 6.15
N LYS A 284 13.15 -3.90 6.14
CA LYS A 284 12.01 -4.77 6.50
C LYS A 284 11.84 -4.83 8.02
N CYS A 285 10.59 -4.92 8.47
CA CYS A 285 10.25 -5.17 9.86
C CYS A 285 10.50 -6.64 10.24
N ARG A 286 10.67 -6.89 11.53
CA ARG A 286 10.72 -8.24 12.11
C ARG A 286 9.44 -8.49 12.90
N VAL A 287 8.92 -9.70 12.81
CA VAL A 287 7.75 -10.11 13.61
C VAL A 287 8.02 -9.90 15.09
N GLY A 288 7.06 -9.30 15.79
CA GLY A 288 7.19 -8.92 17.20
C GLY A 288 7.94 -7.62 17.45
N GLU A 289 8.44 -6.95 16.41
CA GLU A 289 9.13 -5.66 16.56
C GLU A 289 8.13 -4.58 16.98
N GLN A 290 8.50 -3.82 18.02
CA GLN A 290 7.75 -2.65 18.47
C GLN A 290 8.06 -1.46 17.55
N ILE A 291 7.03 -0.84 17.02
CA ILE A 291 7.17 0.29 16.08
C ILE A 291 6.43 1.49 16.64
N THR A 292 7.13 2.59 16.75
CA THR A 292 6.54 3.89 17.00
C THR A 292 6.15 4.53 15.67
N LEU A 293 4.93 5.02 15.59
CA LEU A 293 4.34 5.68 14.44
C LEU A 293 4.19 7.16 14.72
N GLU A 294 4.63 8.01 13.82
CA GLU A 294 4.58 9.46 13.96
C GLU A 294 4.03 10.07 12.67
N ALA A 295 3.17 11.08 12.80
CA ALA A 295 2.72 11.88 11.66
C ALA A 295 2.65 13.36 12.02
N ARG A 296 3.02 14.19 11.03
CA ARG A 296 2.98 15.65 11.10
C ARG A 296 2.21 16.20 9.91
N MET A 297 1.23 17.03 10.20
CA MET A 297 0.41 17.69 9.17
C MET A 297 1.24 18.74 8.46
N ARG A 298 1.16 18.76 7.13
CA ARG A 298 1.79 19.72 6.25
C ARG A 298 0.84 20.81 5.79
N ALA A 299 -0.39 20.43 5.53
CA ALA A 299 -1.42 21.34 5.04
C ALA A 299 -2.82 20.82 5.38
N GLN A 300 -3.75 21.74 5.45
CA GLN A 300 -5.18 21.48 5.60
C GLN A 300 -5.94 22.42 4.68
N ASP A 301 -6.98 21.91 4.01
CA ASP A 301 -7.94 22.68 3.25
C ASP A 301 -9.35 22.06 3.39
N ASP A 302 -10.31 22.59 2.63
CA ASP A 302 -11.70 22.13 2.60
C ASP A 302 -11.86 20.68 2.11
N LYS A 303 -10.91 20.18 1.30
CA LYS A 303 -10.92 18.83 0.75
C LYS A 303 -10.33 17.79 1.71
N GLY A 304 -9.40 18.20 2.58
CA GLY A 304 -8.75 17.25 3.50
C GLY A 304 -7.43 17.73 4.09
N LEU A 305 -6.61 16.76 4.44
CA LEU A 305 -5.35 16.95 5.16
C LEU A 305 -4.18 16.34 4.39
N ALA A 306 -3.04 16.99 4.43
CA ALA A 306 -1.78 16.45 3.90
C ALA A 306 -0.81 16.19 5.05
N TRP A 307 -0.15 15.04 5.03
CA TRP A 307 0.69 14.52 6.10
C TRP A 307 2.05 14.04 5.61
N ASP A 308 3.04 14.18 6.48
CA ASP A 308 4.23 13.36 6.45
C ASP A 308 4.15 12.39 7.63
N ALA A 309 4.47 11.12 7.39
CA ALA A 309 4.39 10.09 8.41
C ALA A 309 5.60 9.15 8.36
N ARG A 310 5.95 8.55 9.50
CA ARG A 310 7.04 7.58 9.58
C ARG A 310 6.79 6.52 10.63
N GLY A 311 7.38 5.33 10.41
CA GLY A 311 7.55 4.29 11.40
C GLY A 311 9.00 4.20 11.83
N ILE A 312 9.25 4.15 13.13
CA ILE A 312 10.59 4.03 13.74
C ILE A 312 10.65 2.84 14.68
N ASP A 313 11.81 2.20 14.76
CA ASP A 313 12.05 1.10 15.69
C ASP A 313 12.33 1.59 17.13
N ASP A 314 12.56 0.64 18.02
CA ASP A 314 12.89 0.88 19.43
C ASP A 314 14.24 1.62 19.64
N GLN A 315 15.10 1.63 18.61
CA GLN A 315 16.36 2.34 18.59
C GLN A 315 16.23 3.74 17.94
N GLY A 316 15.02 4.15 17.56
CA GLY A 316 14.76 5.43 16.90
C GLY A 316 15.14 5.46 15.41
N ARG A 317 15.46 4.32 14.80
CA ARG A 317 15.81 4.24 13.37
C ARG A 317 14.56 4.17 12.53
N THR A 318 14.51 4.99 11.49
CA THR A 318 13.39 4.99 10.57
C THR A 318 13.34 3.70 9.73
N ILE A 319 12.15 3.09 9.69
CA ILE A 319 11.85 1.89 8.91
C ILE A 319 11.20 2.29 7.59
N MET A 320 10.22 3.18 7.67
CA MET A 320 9.39 3.64 6.55
C MET A 320 9.06 5.12 6.73
N GLN A 321 9.05 5.85 5.62
CA GLN A 321 8.65 7.26 5.58
C GLN A 321 7.66 7.49 4.45
N VAL A 322 6.65 8.32 4.70
CA VAL A 322 5.66 8.76 3.73
C VAL A 322 5.63 10.27 3.71
N TYR A 323 5.70 10.86 2.53
CA TYR A 323 5.66 12.31 2.32
C TYR A 323 4.51 12.69 1.42
N GLY A 324 3.84 13.78 1.77
CA GLY A 324 2.72 14.27 0.98
C GLY A 324 1.60 13.25 0.89
N LEU A 325 1.31 12.53 1.98
CA LEU A 325 0.12 11.69 2.09
C LEU A 325 -1.11 12.59 2.13
N ARG A 326 -1.83 12.67 1.04
CA ARG A 326 -3.07 13.46 0.93
C ARG A 326 -4.27 12.61 1.26
N MET A 327 -5.00 13.00 2.29
CA MET A 327 -6.23 12.37 2.74
C MET A 327 -7.41 13.30 2.48
N HIS A 328 -8.47 12.81 1.83
CA HIS A 328 -9.69 13.59 1.57
C HIS A 328 -10.83 13.17 2.48
N TRP A 329 -11.66 14.14 2.84
CA TRP A 329 -12.90 13.92 3.59
C TRP A 329 -13.93 13.14 2.76
N VAL A 330 -14.62 12.20 3.42
CA VAL A 330 -15.74 11.41 2.90
C VAL A 330 -16.85 11.29 3.93
#